data_b1a005704c78d4fb9c2d6e7e21c9509b
#
_entry.id   b1a005704c78d4fb9c2d6e7e21c9509b
#
_cell.length_a   1.000
_cell.length_b   1.000
_cell.length_c   1.000
_cell.angle_alpha   90.00
_cell.angle_beta   90.00
_cell.angle_gamma   90.00
#
_symmetry.space_group_name_H-M   'P 1'
#
loop_
_entity.id
_entity.type
_entity.pdbx_description
1 polymer ?
#
loop_
_entity_poly.entity_id
_entity_poly.type
_entity_poly.pdbx_seq_one_letter_code
_entity_poly.pdbx_strand_id
1 'polypeptide(L)'
;MMAPVPSVSGSGDDARARPIGVFDSGVGGLTVLHELLVALPHEDFLYLGDTQRFPYGERTPDELARFSAEIAEELLRRRSKLLVVACNSVAAAALPRLRRRMMETTLGVDVLGVLRPEALRAVAATRTGRIGLLATPTTVASGAYAEAVGAIDANVTLHAVACPTLAAIIQAGEEYDERAVATVREACAPLREAEVDTVILGCTHYPLISPMLQRMLGPHVTLISSGAALARQVEHALSTRELGNPRRGEGEYRFLCTGDAGTFSELGTRFLQMPLGEVEAVQLVEVGTPA
;
A
#
# COMPACT_ATOMS: atom_id res chain seq x y z
N MET A 1 4.67 -47.61 -39.74
CA MET A 1 3.80 -46.97 -38.75
C MET A 1 4.71 -46.43 -37.66
N MET A 2 5.11 -45.13 -37.76
CA MET A 2 5.96 -44.47 -36.76
C MET A 2 5.06 -44.00 -35.61
N ALA A 3 5.41 -44.37 -34.39
CA ALA A 3 4.76 -43.89 -33.19
C ALA A 3 4.95 -42.35 -33.04
N PRO A 4 3.94 -41.60 -32.56
CA PRO A 4 4.11 -40.18 -32.33
C PRO A 4 5.09 -39.94 -31.18
N VAL A 5 6.07 -39.08 -31.44
CA VAL A 5 7.00 -38.57 -30.42
C VAL A 5 6.18 -37.81 -29.37
N PRO A 6 6.31 -38.10 -28.08
CA PRO A 6 5.61 -37.32 -27.05
C PRO A 6 6.14 -35.89 -27.10
N SER A 7 5.24 -34.93 -27.30
CA SER A 7 5.50 -33.52 -27.12
C SER A 7 5.93 -33.29 -25.67
N VAL A 8 7.21 -32.97 -25.46
CA VAL A 8 7.67 -32.41 -24.19
C VAL A 8 6.96 -31.08 -24.03
N SER A 9 5.89 -31.06 -23.30
CA SER A 9 5.30 -29.82 -22.77
C SER A 9 6.33 -29.21 -21.82
N GLY A 10 7.14 -28.32 -22.35
CA GLY A 10 7.98 -27.47 -21.53
C GLY A 10 7.05 -26.72 -20.59
N SER A 11 7.16 -26.97 -19.31
CA SER A 11 6.67 -26.10 -18.27
C SER A 11 7.53 -24.84 -18.30
N GLY A 12 7.39 -24.05 -19.36
CA GLY A 12 7.89 -22.68 -19.43
C GLY A 12 7.20 -21.95 -18.27
N ASP A 13 8.00 -21.31 -17.46
CA ASP A 13 7.60 -20.48 -16.34
C ASP A 13 6.62 -19.41 -16.82
N ASP A 14 5.33 -19.72 -16.72
CA ASP A 14 4.25 -18.81 -17.14
C ASP A 14 4.25 -17.58 -16.25
N ALA A 15 4.62 -16.43 -16.80
CA ALA A 15 4.67 -15.16 -16.06
C ALA A 15 3.32 -14.83 -15.41
N ARG A 16 2.21 -15.31 -15.97
CA ARG A 16 0.85 -15.11 -15.42
C ARG A 16 0.64 -15.80 -14.08
N ALA A 17 1.29 -16.95 -13.86
CA ALA A 17 1.22 -17.73 -12.62
C ALA A 17 2.16 -17.20 -11.52
N ARG A 18 2.96 -16.16 -11.79
CA ARG A 18 3.82 -15.54 -10.78
C ARG A 18 3.02 -14.67 -9.83
N PRO A 19 3.45 -14.51 -8.55
CA PRO A 19 2.72 -13.71 -7.59
C PRO A 19 2.79 -12.21 -7.89
N ILE A 20 1.82 -11.47 -7.37
CA ILE A 20 1.88 -10.02 -7.21
C ILE A 20 2.62 -9.74 -5.90
N GLY A 21 3.74 -9.00 -5.96
CA GLY A 21 4.48 -8.56 -4.79
C GLY A 21 3.85 -7.31 -4.18
N VAL A 22 3.43 -7.38 -2.93
CA VAL A 22 2.85 -6.24 -2.18
C VAL A 22 3.75 -5.93 -1.00
N PHE A 23 4.07 -4.67 -0.75
CA PHE A 23 4.89 -4.33 0.40
C PHE A 23 4.47 -3.05 1.12
N ASP A 24 4.82 -3.01 2.40
CA ASP A 24 4.60 -1.90 3.32
C ASP A 24 5.71 -1.80 4.36
N SER A 25 5.72 -0.73 5.15
CA SER A 25 6.63 -0.55 6.29
C SER A 25 6.39 -1.54 7.44
N GLY A 26 5.29 -2.25 7.44
CA GLY A 26 4.92 -3.18 8.50
C GLY A 26 3.67 -3.99 8.18
N VAL A 27 2.77 -4.09 9.15
CA VAL A 27 1.50 -4.83 9.01
C VAL A 27 0.37 -3.98 8.41
N GLY A 28 0.50 -2.64 8.40
CA GLY A 28 -0.56 -1.75 7.95
C GLY A 28 -1.03 -2.00 6.52
N GLY A 29 -0.10 -2.30 5.61
CA GLY A 29 -0.40 -2.61 4.21
C GLY A 29 -1.26 -3.86 3.98
N LEU A 30 -1.46 -4.68 5.00
CA LEU A 30 -2.40 -5.80 4.96
C LEU A 30 -3.85 -5.33 4.77
N THR A 31 -4.19 -4.09 5.16
CA THR A 31 -5.49 -3.49 4.82
C THR A 31 -5.65 -3.28 3.32
N VAL A 32 -4.57 -2.96 2.63
CA VAL A 32 -4.55 -2.84 1.16
C VAL A 32 -4.59 -4.22 0.52
N LEU A 33 -3.82 -5.17 1.05
CA LEU A 33 -3.84 -6.56 0.58
C LEU A 33 -5.25 -7.16 0.69
N HIS A 34 -5.97 -6.92 1.80
CA HIS A 34 -7.36 -7.38 1.96
C HIS A 34 -8.23 -7.02 0.76
N GLU A 35 -8.20 -5.76 0.33
CA GLU A 35 -8.96 -5.29 -0.82
C GLU A 35 -8.49 -5.92 -2.15
N LEU A 36 -7.18 -6.19 -2.27
CA LEU A 36 -6.63 -6.88 -3.43
C LEU A 36 -7.12 -8.34 -3.48
N LEU A 37 -7.15 -9.06 -2.35
CA LEU A 37 -7.64 -10.43 -2.27
C LEU A 37 -9.13 -10.53 -2.65
N VAL A 38 -9.93 -9.55 -2.22
CA VAL A 38 -11.36 -9.47 -2.57
C VAL A 38 -11.58 -9.22 -4.06
N ALA A 39 -10.78 -8.30 -4.64
CA ALA A 39 -10.96 -7.90 -6.04
C ALA A 39 -10.33 -8.90 -7.04
N LEU A 40 -9.28 -9.59 -6.63
CA LEU A 40 -8.44 -10.45 -7.49
C LEU A 40 -8.27 -11.85 -6.88
N PRO A 41 -9.35 -12.60 -6.65
CA PRO A 41 -9.33 -13.84 -5.86
C PRO A 41 -8.56 -14.99 -6.52
N HIS A 42 -8.22 -14.88 -7.80
CA HIS A 42 -7.46 -15.90 -8.53
C HIS A 42 -5.95 -15.61 -8.61
N GLU A 43 -5.51 -14.44 -8.14
CA GLU A 43 -4.12 -14.03 -8.15
C GLU A 43 -3.36 -14.56 -6.94
N ASP A 44 -2.10 -14.93 -7.15
CA ASP A 44 -1.19 -15.28 -6.08
C ASP A 44 -0.55 -13.98 -5.54
N PHE A 45 -0.42 -13.87 -4.23
CA PHE A 45 0.17 -12.71 -3.59
C PHE A 45 1.36 -13.09 -2.71
N LEU A 46 2.38 -12.22 -2.76
CA LEU A 46 3.53 -12.26 -1.89
C LEU A 46 3.62 -10.93 -1.16
N TYR A 47 3.26 -10.92 0.12
CA TYR A 47 3.33 -9.72 0.95
C TYR A 47 4.66 -9.65 1.71
N LEU A 48 5.29 -8.47 1.77
CA LEU A 48 6.45 -8.20 2.60
C LEU A 48 6.22 -6.97 3.48
N GLY A 49 6.25 -7.17 4.80
CA GLY A 49 6.21 -6.11 5.80
C GLY A 49 7.58 -5.83 6.39
N ASP A 50 8.10 -4.62 6.24
CA ASP A 50 9.41 -4.22 6.76
C ASP A 50 9.34 -3.78 8.22
N THR A 51 8.94 -4.69 9.09
CA THR A 51 8.69 -4.41 10.51
C THR A 51 9.94 -4.05 11.30
N GLN A 52 11.13 -4.47 10.87
CA GLN A 52 12.39 -4.13 11.54
C GLN A 52 12.71 -2.64 11.46
N ARG A 53 12.29 -1.95 10.38
CA ARG A 53 12.57 -0.53 10.15
C ARG A 53 11.34 0.38 10.35
N PHE A 54 10.22 -0.21 10.80
CA PHE A 54 9.01 0.55 11.17
C PHE A 54 9.29 1.52 12.34
N PRO A 55 8.69 2.73 12.36
CA PRO A 55 7.79 3.31 11.35
C PRO A 55 8.53 4.07 10.24
N TYR A 56 7.92 4.17 9.05
CA TYR A 56 8.46 4.93 7.93
C TYR A 56 8.05 6.41 7.92
N GLY A 57 7.11 6.77 8.79
CA GLY A 57 6.48 8.09 8.78
C GLY A 57 7.39 9.29 9.07
N GLU A 58 8.60 9.05 9.58
CA GLU A 58 9.61 10.07 9.90
C GLU A 58 10.94 9.83 9.16
N ARG A 59 10.98 8.84 8.25
CA ARG A 59 12.17 8.53 7.46
C ARG A 59 12.36 9.54 6.34
N THR A 60 13.62 9.79 5.99
CA THR A 60 13.97 10.64 4.86
C THR A 60 13.59 10.00 3.52
N PRO A 61 13.37 10.80 2.45
CA PRO A 61 13.12 10.26 1.12
C PRO A 61 14.22 9.33 0.60
N ASP A 62 15.48 9.56 0.98
CA ASP A 62 16.61 8.72 0.59
C ASP A 62 16.59 7.36 1.30
N GLU A 63 16.28 7.34 2.61
CA GLU A 63 16.06 6.09 3.34
C GLU A 63 14.91 5.30 2.72
N LEU A 64 13.77 5.93 2.45
CA LEU A 64 12.62 5.27 1.84
C LEU A 64 12.92 4.74 0.44
N ALA A 65 13.71 5.46 -0.36
CA ALA A 65 14.13 5.00 -1.68
C ALA A 65 15.03 3.75 -1.57
N ARG A 66 15.97 3.75 -0.63
CA ARG A 66 16.83 2.59 -0.37
C ARG A 66 16.02 1.41 0.14
N PHE A 67 15.20 1.58 1.18
CA PHE A 67 14.40 0.51 1.76
C PHE A 67 13.45 -0.12 0.74
N SER A 68 12.76 0.70 -0.06
CA SER A 68 11.86 0.21 -1.10
C SER A 68 12.59 -0.54 -2.22
N ALA A 69 13.83 -0.13 -2.55
CA ALA A 69 14.64 -0.85 -3.52
C ALA A 69 15.07 -2.23 -3.01
N GLU A 70 15.52 -2.34 -1.75
CA GLU A 70 15.89 -3.61 -1.11
C GLU A 70 14.70 -4.59 -1.03
N ILE A 71 13.51 -4.08 -0.69
CA ILE A 71 12.27 -4.87 -0.67
C ILE A 71 11.90 -5.33 -2.09
N ALA A 72 11.96 -4.44 -3.06
CA ALA A 72 11.64 -4.76 -4.45
C ALA A 72 12.56 -5.86 -5.01
N GLU A 73 13.87 -5.79 -4.72
CA GLU A 73 14.84 -6.84 -5.12
C GLU A 73 14.46 -8.22 -4.53
N GLU A 74 14.04 -8.27 -3.24
CA GLU A 74 13.61 -9.51 -2.62
C GLU A 74 12.34 -10.06 -3.28
N LEU A 75 11.35 -9.21 -3.56
CA LEU A 75 10.12 -9.61 -4.23
C LEU A 75 10.37 -10.07 -5.69
N LEU A 76 11.30 -9.41 -6.40
CA LEU A 76 11.70 -9.80 -7.75
C LEU A 76 12.47 -11.12 -7.75
N ARG A 77 13.36 -11.33 -6.78
CA ARG A 77 14.09 -12.61 -6.61
C ARG A 77 13.11 -13.77 -6.39
N ARG A 78 11.96 -13.49 -5.78
CA ARG A 78 10.83 -14.43 -5.63
C ARG A 78 9.85 -14.39 -6.81
N ARG A 79 10.27 -13.75 -7.92
CA ARG A 79 9.60 -13.79 -9.22
C ARG A 79 8.25 -13.08 -9.28
N SER A 80 8.06 -12.02 -8.49
CA SER A 80 6.85 -11.21 -8.61
C SER A 80 6.70 -10.61 -10.01
N LYS A 81 5.51 -10.74 -10.61
CA LYS A 81 5.19 -10.22 -11.96
C LYS A 81 4.82 -8.74 -11.97
N LEU A 82 4.42 -8.21 -10.82
CA LEU A 82 3.98 -6.84 -10.59
C LEU A 82 4.31 -6.47 -9.14
N LEU A 83 4.68 -5.22 -8.88
CA LEU A 83 4.91 -4.71 -7.53
C LEU A 83 3.85 -3.70 -7.13
N VAL A 84 3.35 -3.81 -5.91
CA VAL A 84 2.37 -2.91 -5.30
C VAL A 84 2.96 -2.28 -4.04
N VAL A 85 3.08 -0.97 -4.04
CA VAL A 85 3.50 -0.16 -2.89
C VAL A 85 2.26 0.22 -2.09
N ALA A 86 1.99 -0.49 -1.01
CA ALA A 86 0.89 -0.21 -0.12
C ALA A 86 1.18 0.98 0.81
N CYS A 87 2.45 1.17 1.18
CA CYS A 87 2.89 2.23 2.09
C CYS A 87 2.74 3.63 1.47
N ASN A 88 1.89 4.48 2.08
CA ASN A 88 1.68 5.85 1.62
C ASN A 88 2.96 6.71 1.72
N SER A 89 3.80 6.51 2.75
CA SER A 89 5.07 7.23 2.89
C SER A 89 6.04 6.92 1.75
N VAL A 90 6.17 5.64 1.36
CA VAL A 90 6.97 5.24 0.19
C VAL A 90 6.33 5.75 -1.10
N ALA A 91 5.01 5.62 -1.25
CA ALA A 91 4.31 6.08 -2.45
C ALA A 91 4.45 7.59 -2.67
N ALA A 92 4.48 8.37 -1.60
CA ALA A 92 4.62 9.82 -1.66
C ALA A 92 6.08 10.28 -1.88
N ALA A 93 7.05 9.66 -1.19
CA ALA A 93 8.42 10.17 -1.14
C ALA A 93 9.41 9.41 -2.05
N ALA A 94 9.14 8.15 -2.42
CA ALA A 94 10.13 7.29 -3.09
C ALA A 94 9.62 6.57 -4.36
N LEU A 95 8.31 6.50 -4.61
CA LEU A 95 7.76 5.73 -5.74
C LEU A 95 8.33 6.14 -7.12
N PRO A 96 8.54 7.43 -7.46
CA PRO A 96 9.13 7.80 -8.74
C PRO A 96 10.55 7.24 -8.93
N ARG A 97 11.35 7.23 -7.86
CA ARG A 97 12.72 6.67 -7.87
C ARG A 97 12.68 5.14 -8.03
N LEU A 98 11.78 4.48 -7.32
CA LEU A 98 11.60 3.02 -7.44
C LEU A 98 11.16 2.63 -8.85
N ARG A 99 10.20 3.35 -9.44
CA ARG A 99 9.76 3.11 -10.83
C ARG A 99 10.90 3.25 -11.82
N ARG A 100 11.71 4.30 -11.70
CA ARG A 100 12.88 4.51 -12.56
C ARG A 100 13.85 3.32 -12.45
N ARG A 101 14.19 2.91 -11.22
CA ARG A 101 15.05 1.75 -10.99
C ARG A 101 14.48 0.50 -11.64
N MET A 102 13.19 0.21 -11.50
CA MET A 102 12.57 -0.96 -12.11
C MET A 102 12.61 -0.91 -13.64
N MET A 103 12.43 0.25 -14.24
CA MET A 103 12.59 0.43 -15.71
C MET A 103 14.01 0.16 -16.19
N GLU A 104 15.02 0.50 -15.38
CA GLU A 104 16.43 0.36 -15.71
C GLU A 104 16.97 -1.06 -15.47
N THR A 105 16.43 -1.76 -14.47
CA THR A 105 17.00 -3.05 -13.99
C THR A 105 16.15 -4.27 -14.33
N THR A 106 14.89 -4.10 -14.74
CA THR A 106 13.99 -5.21 -15.05
C THR A 106 13.44 -5.12 -16.47
N LEU A 107 12.93 -6.22 -16.99
CA LEU A 107 12.28 -6.27 -18.30
C LEU A 107 10.83 -5.70 -18.27
N GLY A 108 10.61 -4.61 -17.52
CA GLY A 108 9.33 -3.90 -17.50
C GLY A 108 8.36 -4.35 -16.42
N VAL A 109 8.85 -4.77 -15.25
CA VAL A 109 7.98 -5.01 -14.10
C VAL A 109 7.37 -3.68 -13.63
N ASP A 110 6.02 -3.61 -13.64
CA ASP A 110 5.31 -2.42 -13.17
C ASP A 110 5.38 -2.25 -11.68
N VAL A 111 5.38 -0.99 -11.25
CA VAL A 111 5.24 -0.60 -9.84
C VAL A 111 4.04 0.32 -9.68
N LEU A 112 3.02 -0.16 -9.01
CA LEU A 112 1.80 0.58 -8.69
C LEU A 112 1.82 1.06 -7.24
N GLY A 113 1.16 2.16 -6.94
CA GLY A 113 1.11 2.71 -5.60
C GLY A 113 -0.19 3.45 -5.32
N VAL A 114 -0.48 3.59 -4.04
CA VAL A 114 -1.77 4.05 -3.50
C VAL A 114 -2.14 5.50 -3.81
N LEU A 115 -1.17 6.39 -3.95
CA LEU A 115 -1.37 7.85 -3.96
C LEU A 115 -2.30 8.33 -5.07
N ARG A 116 -2.01 7.97 -6.32
CA ARG A 116 -2.81 8.45 -7.46
C ARG A 116 -4.24 7.93 -7.47
N PRO A 117 -4.51 6.63 -7.19
CA PRO A 117 -5.88 6.14 -7.03
C PRO A 117 -6.68 6.85 -5.95
N GLU A 118 -6.06 7.17 -4.81
CA GLU A 118 -6.70 7.92 -3.73
C GLU A 118 -7.03 9.35 -4.14
N ALA A 119 -6.08 10.06 -4.74
CA ALA A 119 -6.29 11.43 -5.22
C ALA A 119 -7.44 11.50 -6.25
N LEU A 120 -7.48 10.56 -7.22
CA LEU A 120 -8.57 10.46 -8.20
C LEU A 120 -9.93 10.24 -7.51
N ARG A 121 -10.00 9.35 -6.54
CA ARG A 121 -11.24 9.09 -5.80
C ARG A 121 -11.67 10.28 -4.95
N ALA A 122 -10.73 10.94 -4.29
CA ALA A 122 -11.03 12.09 -3.44
C ALA A 122 -11.55 13.26 -4.28
N VAL A 123 -10.94 13.57 -5.41
CA VAL A 123 -11.43 14.61 -6.33
C VAL A 123 -12.81 14.26 -6.91
N ALA A 124 -13.04 12.99 -7.23
CA ALA A 124 -14.36 12.56 -7.72
C ALA A 124 -15.45 12.56 -6.63
N ALA A 125 -15.09 12.48 -5.35
CA ALA A 125 -16.03 12.42 -4.22
C ALA A 125 -16.37 13.79 -3.65
N THR A 126 -15.45 14.75 -3.69
CA THR A 126 -15.69 16.09 -3.11
C THR A 126 -16.75 16.85 -3.89
N ARG A 127 -17.58 17.58 -3.15
CA ARG A 127 -18.61 18.48 -3.67
C ARG A 127 -18.27 19.96 -3.43
N THR A 128 -17.46 20.20 -2.40
CA THR A 128 -17.05 21.55 -2.00
C THR A 128 -15.69 21.96 -2.57
N GLY A 129 -14.95 21.04 -3.17
CA GLY A 129 -13.57 21.24 -3.59
C GLY A 129 -12.57 21.32 -2.42
N ARG A 130 -13.00 21.01 -1.18
CA ARG A 130 -12.15 21.01 0.01
C ARG A 130 -11.91 19.59 0.49
N ILE A 131 -10.69 19.09 0.27
CA ILE A 131 -10.26 17.74 0.62
C ILE A 131 -9.31 17.82 1.81
N GLY A 132 -9.49 16.96 2.81
CA GLY A 132 -8.55 16.73 3.91
C GLY A 132 -7.60 15.58 3.58
N LEU A 133 -6.40 15.63 4.16
CA LEU A 133 -5.45 14.53 4.17
C LEU A 133 -4.98 14.32 5.61
N LEU A 134 -5.19 13.13 6.15
CA LEU A 134 -4.52 12.65 7.37
C LEU A 134 -3.38 11.74 6.94
N ALA A 135 -2.14 12.05 7.29
CA ALA A 135 -0.98 11.26 6.86
C ALA A 135 0.20 11.38 7.83
N THR A 136 1.24 10.60 7.60
CA THR A 136 2.50 10.71 8.35
C THR A 136 3.27 11.99 7.99
N PRO A 137 4.18 12.47 8.85
CA PRO A 137 4.99 13.66 8.57
C PRO A 137 5.70 13.62 7.21
N THR A 138 6.38 12.52 6.88
CA THR A 138 7.06 12.35 5.58
C THR A 138 6.10 12.44 4.40
N THR A 139 4.92 11.84 4.50
CA THR A 139 3.89 11.91 3.45
C THR A 139 3.42 13.35 3.22
N VAL A 140 3.13 14.09 4.30
CA VAL A 140 2.71 15.49 4.20
C VAL A 140 3.83 16.38 3.64
N ALA A 141 5.04 16.22 4.17
CA ALA A 141 6.22 17.02 3.77
C ALA A 141 6.61 16.81 2.30
N SER A 142 6.30 15.66 1.71
CA SER A 142 6.59 15.37 0.29
C SER A 142 5.84 16.27 -0.68
N GLY A 143 4.68 16.81 -0.30
CA GLY A 143 3.78 17.55 -1.18
C GLY A 143 3.09 16.72 -2.27
N ALA A 144 3.40 15.43 -2.40
CA ALA A 144 2.96 14.59 -3.51
C ALA A 144 1.43 14.44 -3.64
N TYR A 145 0.70 14.46 -2.51
CA TYR A 145 -0.77 14.46 -2.57
C TYR A 145 -1.34 15.78 -3.08
N ALA A 146 -0.77 16.92 -2.68
CA ALA A 146 -1.19 18.24 -3.17
C ALA A 146 -0.94 18.37 -4.67
N GLU A 147 0.22 17.91 -5.14
CA GLU A 147 0.55 17.84 -6.55
C GLU A 147 -0.42 16.94 -7.32
N ALA A 148 -0.69 15.74 -6.82
CA ALA A 148 -1.58 14.79 -7.49
C ALA A 148 -3.03 15.28 -7.56
N VAL A 149 -3.55 15.88 -6.48
CA VAL A 149 -4.91 16.47 -6.45
C VAL A 149 -4.98 17.66 -7.40
N GLY A 150 -4.02 18.60 -7.34
CA GLY A 150 -3.97 19.77 -8.22
C GLY A 150 -3.80 19.44 -9.70
N ALA A 151 -3.10 18.34 -10.02
CA ALA A 151 -2.97 17.85 -11.40
C ALA A 151 -4.27 17.24 -11.97
N ILE A 152 -5.18 16.79 -11.09
CA ILE A 152 -6.51 16.27 -11.48
C ILE A 152 -7.50 17.43 -11.62
N ASP A 153 -7.56 18.31 -10.62
CA ASP A 153 -8.41 19.51 -10.64
C ASP A 153 -7.73 20.65 -9.84
N ALA A 154 -7.33 21.70 -10.54
CA ALA A 154 -6.65 22.86 -9.96
C ALA A 154 -7.55 23.73 -9.04
N ASN A 155 -8.88 23.54 -9.08
CA ASN A 155 -9.82 24.26 -8.22
C ASN A 155 -10.02 23.59 -6.85
N VAL A 156 -9.48 22.38 -6.66
CA VAL A 156 -9.58 21.64 -5.42
C VAL A 156 -8.45 22.05 -4.47
N THR A 157 -8.78 22.28 -3.21
CA THR A 157 -7.82 22.59 -2.14
C THR A 157 -7.60 21.39 -1.26
N LEU A 158 -6.33 21.03 -0.98
CA LEU A 158 -5.95 19.98 -0.06
C LEU A 158 -5.50 20.57 1.29
N HIS A 159 -6.17 20.18 2.36
CA HIS A 159 -5.83 20.51 3.76
C HIS A 159 -5.13 19.30 4.40
N ALA A 160 -3.80 19.35 4.49
CA ALA A 160 -2.99 18.23 4.99
C ALA A 160 -2.68 18.39 6.49
N VAL A 161 -2.86 17.31 7.25
CA VAL A 161 -2.53 17.21 8.67
C VAL A 161 -1.58 16.06 8.90
N ALA A 162 -0.43 16.36 9.50
CA ALA A 162 0.55 15.35 9.87
C ALA A 162 0.21 14.69 11.21
N CYS A 163 0.24 13.36 11.25
CA CYS A 163 -0.08 12.55 12.42
C CYS A 163 1.14 11.67 12.80
N PRO A 164 2.13 12.18 13.53
CA PRO A 164 3.41 11.50 13.75
C PRO A 164 3.29 10.19 14.55
N THR A 165 2.41 10.12 15.53
CA THR A 165 2.32 8.98 16.46
C THR A 165 1.16 8.02 16.14
N LEU A 166 0.20 8.42 15.32
CA LEU A 166 -1.06 7.70 15.16
C LEU A 166 -0.89 6.29 14.57
N ALA A 167 0.01 6.09 13.62
CA ALA A 167 0.28 4.78 13.05
C ALA A 167 0.84 3.81 14.09
N ALA A 168 1.77 4.27 14.94
CA ALA A 168 2.36 3.47 16.01
C ALA A 168 1.32 3.09 17.08
N ILE A 169 0.48 4.04 17.50
CA ILE A 169 -0.63 3.80 18.45
C ILE A 169 -1.57 2.71 17.92
N ILE A 170 -1.99 2.81 16.66
CA ILE A 170 -2.88 1.82 16.04
C ILE A 170 -2.19 0.46 15.93
N GLN A 171 -0.92 0.42 15.54
CA GLN A 171 -0.18 -0.86 15.44
C GLN A 171 -0.04 -1.55 16.79
N ALA A 172 0.19 -0.79 17.87
CA ALA A 172 0.28 -1.32 19.24
C ALA A 172 -1.05 -1.88 19.80
N GLY A 173 -2.19 -1.62 19.14
CA GLY A 173 -3.50 -2.03 19.64
C GLY A 173 -4.10 -1.07 20.65
N GLU A 174 -3.58 0.15 20.72
CA GLU A 174 -3.95 1.18 21.70
C GLU A 174 -4.94 2.21 21.10
N GLU A 175 -5.55 1.91 19.96
CA GLU A 175 -6.39 2.85 19.21
C GLU A 175 -7.67 3.30 19.93
N TYR A 176 -8.03 2.66 21.04
CA TYR A 176 -9.23 2.99 21.83
C TYR A 176 -8.91 3.59 23.19
N ASP A 177 -7.66 3.80 23.54
CA ASP A 177 -7.29 4.48 24.77
C ASP A 177 -7.56 6.01 24.71
N GLU A 178 -7.49 6.69 25.87
CA GLU A 178 -7.75 8.13 25.92
C GLU A 178 -6.74 8.95 25.11
N ARG A 179 -5.50 8.49 25.03
CA ARG A 179 -4.42 9.14 24.27
C ARG A 179 -4.69 9.06 22.78
N ALA A 180 -5.07 7.88 22.28
CA ALA A 180 -5.45 7.71 20.88
C ALA A 180 -6.65 8.57 20.51
N VAL A 181 -7.69 8.59 21.35
CA VAL A 181 -8.89 9.42 21.15
C VAL A 181 -8.53 10.91 21.11
N ALA A 182 -7.65 11.39 22.01
CA ALA A 182 -7.18 12.77 22.01
C ALA A 182 -6.39 13.09 20.73
N THR A 183 -5.43 12.24 20.35
CA THR A 183 -4.63 12.40 19.13
C THR A 183 -5.50 12.48 17.87
N VAL A 184 -6.51 11.61 17.75
CA VAL A 184 -7.44 11.65 16.60
C VAL A 184 -8.30 12.91 16.61
N ARG A 185 -8.74 13.36 17.78
CA ARG A 185 -9.51 14.61 17.92
C ARG A 185 -8.71 15.84 17.48
N GLU A 186 -7.46 15.93 17.91
CA GLU A 186 -6.52 16.99 17.52
C GLU A 186 -6.25 16.98 16.01
N ALA A 187 -6.02 15.80 15.44
CA ALA A 187 -5.80 15.66 14.01
C ALA A 187 -7.03 16.04 13.16
N CYS A 188 -8.23 15.75 13.65
CA CYS A 188 -9.47 16.08 12.94
C CYS A 188 -9.90 17.57 13.09
N ALA A 189 -9.42 18.30 14.10
CA ALA A 189 -9.86 19.67 14.36
C ALA A 189 -9.59 20.64 13.18
N PRO A 190 -8.35 20.71 12.60
CA PRO A 190 -8.09 21.60 11.48
C PRO A 190 -8.92 21.25 10.22
N LEU A 191 -9.23 19.98 10.01
CA LEU A 191 -10.04 19.54 8.87
C LEU A 191 -11.50 19.95 9.01
N ARG A 192 -12.04 19.95 10.24
CA ARG A 192 -13.38 20.48 10.53
C ARG A 192 -13.45 21.99 10.34
N GLU A 193 -12.42 22.72 10.82
CA GLU A 193 -12.32 24.18 10.65
C GLU A 193 -12.24 24.57 9.16
N ALA A 194 -11.55 23.75 8.35
CA ALA A 194 -11.49 23.91 6.91
C ALA A 194 -12.76 23.45 6.18
N GLU A 195 -13.76 22.93 6.91
CA GLU A 195 -15.03 22.42 6.37
C GLU A 195 -14.84 21.44 5.18
N VAL A 196 -13.86 20.52 5.31
CA VAL A 196 -13.64 19.51 4.28
C VAL A 196 -14.83 18.53 4.21
N ASP A 197 -15.21 18.10 3.03
CA ASP A 197 -16.26 17.10 2.82
C ASP A 197 -15.73 15.72 2.44
N THR A 198 -14.45 15.61 2.18
CA THR A 198 -13.76 14.39 1.79
C THR A 198 -12.41 14.35 2.50
N VAL A 199 -12.03 13.20 3.06
CA VAL A 199 -10.73 13.01 3.73
C VAL A 199 -10.03 11.78 3.22
N ILE A 200 -8.79 11.95 2.74
CA ILE A 200 -7.89 10.87 2.35
C ILE A 200 -7.22 10.32 3.61
N LEU A 201 -7.32 9.00 3.81
CA LEU A 201 -6.61 8.27 4.85
C LEU A 201 -5.21 7.88 4.34
N GLY A 202 -4.29 8.84 4.33
CA GLY A 202 -2.95 8.73 3.75
C GLY A 202 -1.95 7.91 4.58
N CYS A 203 -2.45 6.87 5.25
CA CYS A 203 -1.66 5.85 5.95
C CYS A 203 -2.45 4.54 6.02
N THR A 204 -1.78 3.42 5.77
CA THR A 204 -2.35 2.08 5.74
C THR A 204 -2.96 1.62 7.08
N HIS A 205 -2.60 2.26 8.19
CA HIS A 205 -3.14 1.98 9.52
C HIS A 205 -4.51 2.61 9.76
N TYR A 206 -4.78 3.78 9.17
CA TYR A 206 -5.96 4.58 9.51
C TYR A 206 -7.30 3.96 9.15
N PRO A 207 -7.44 3.06 8.16
CA PRO A 207 -8.69 2.35 7.92
C PRO A 207 -9.23 1.59 9.13
N LEU A 208 -8.35 1.09 10.04
CA LEU A 208 -8.79 0.39 11.26
C LEU A 208 -9.57 1.28 12.23
N ILE A 209 -9.31 2.58 12.23
CA ILE A 209 -10.00 3.55 13.08
C ILE A 209 -11.03 4.40 12.29
N SER A 210 -11.42 3.97 11.09
CA SER A 210 -12.42 4.69 10.29
C SER A 210 -13.70 5.05 11.04
N PRO A 211 -14.29 4.19 11.90
CA PRO A 211 -15.46 4.55 12.68
C PRO A 211 -15.20 5.73 13.64
N MET A 212 -14.02 5.78 14.26
CA MET A 212 -13.63 6.88 15.13
C MET A 212 -13.42 8.18 14.33
N LEU A 213 -12.69 8.10 13.22
CA LEU A 213 -12.49 9.25 12.32
C LEU A 213 -13.82 9.78 11.79
N GLN A 214 -14.71 8.89 11.34
CA GLN A 214 -16.05 9.28 10.88
C GLN A 214 -16.85 10.01 11.96
N ARG A 215 -16.81 9.51 13.21
CA ARG A 215 -17.48 10.16 14.36
C ARG A 215 -16.91 11.54 14.63
N MET A 216 -15.59 11.74 14.51
CA MET A 216 -14.93 13.02 14.82
C MET A 216 -15.02 14.05 13.70
N LEU A 217 -15.00 13.61 12.44
CA LEU A 217 -15.13 14.47 11.26
C LEU A 217 -16.59 14.81 10.94
N GLY A 218 -17.52 13.93 11.31
CA GLY A 218 -18.95 14.06 11.04
C GLY A 218 -19.45 13.11 9.94
N PRO A 219 -20.78 12.82 9.93
CA PRO A 219 -21.36 11.79 9.06
C PRO A 219 -21.39 12.19 7.57
N HIS A 220 -21.19 13.48 7.26
CA HIS A 220 -21.21 13.99 5.88
C HIS A 220 -19.85 13.98 5.20
N VAL A 221 -18.78 13.67 5.93
CA VAL A 221 -17.43 13.59 5.39
C VAL A 221 -17.21 12.20 4.77
N THR A 222 -16.79 12.17 3.53
CA THR A 222 -16.42 10.92 2.83
C THR A 222 -14.98 10.55 3.17
N LEU A 223 -14.75 9.35 3.70
CA LEU A 223 -13.42 8.83 3.94
C LEU A 223 -12.93 8.03 2.73
N ILE A 224 -11.73 8.32 2.26
CA ILE A 224 -11.08 7.64 1.13
C ILE A 224 -9.90 6.82 1.67
N SER A 225 -9.97 5.50 1.50
CA SER A 225 -8.88 4.56 1.79
C SER A 225 -8.24 4.03 0.51
N SER A 226 -7.02 3.50 0.64
CA SER A 226 -6.15 3.09 -0.47
C SER A 226 -6.66 1.88 -1.26
N GLY A 227 -7.18 0.88 -0.56
CA GLY A 227 -7.28 -0.49 -1.06
C GLY A 227 -8.11 -0.66 -2.32
N ALA A 228 -9.42 -0.39 -2.26
CA ALA A 228 -10.34 -0.67 -3.38
C ALA A 228 -10.02 0.12 -4.67
N ALA A 229 -9.42 1.31 -4.57
CA ALA A 229 -9.03 2.09 -5.74
C ALA A 229 -7.77 1.52 -6.41
N LEU A 230 -6.80 1.11 -5.58
CA LEU A 230 -5.58 0.48 -6.05
C LEU A 230 -5.87 -0.91 -6.65
N ALA A 231 -6.77 -1.69 -6.06
CA ALA A 231 -7.17 -3.00 -6.57
C ALA A 231 -7.68 -2.92 -8.02
N ARG A 232 -8.53 -1.94 -8.35
CA ARG A 232 -8.97 -1.70 -9.73
C ARG A 232 -7.82 -1.31 -10.67
N GLN A 233 -6.83 -0.57 -10.17
CA GLN A 233 -5.66 -0.22 -10.97
C GLN A 233 -4.79 -1.45 -11.24
N VAL A 234 -4.63 -2.33 -10.27
CA VAL A 234 -3.91 -3.61 -10.42
C VAL A 234 -4.64 -4.49 -11.45
N GLU A 235 -5.95 -4.66 -11.32
CA GLU A 235 -6.78 -5.42 -12.26
C GLU A 235 -6.62 -4.90 -13.70
N HIS A 236 -6.69 -3.58 -13.88
CA HIS A 236 -6.50 -2.95 -15.18
C HIS A 236 -5.08 -3.21 -15.74
N ALA A 237 -4.04 -3.10 -14.93
CA ALA A 237 -2.66 -3.35 -15.33
C ALA A 237 -2.46 -4.80 -15.76
N LEU A 238 -3.01 -5.77 -15.00
CA LEU A 238 -2.95 -7.19 -15.34
C LEU A 238 -3.68 -7.48 -16.65
N SER A 239 -4.88 -6.92 -16.84
CA SER A 239 -5.67 -7.09 -18.05
C SER A 239 -4.97 -6.50 -19.28
N THR A 240 -4.46 -5.27 -19.18
CA THR A 240 -3.79 -4.58 -20.29
C THR A 240 -2.51 -5.29 -20.75
N ARG A 241 -1.82 -5.96 -19.82
CA ARG A 241 -0.59 -6.72 -20.10
C ARG A 241 -0.80 -8.21 -20.31
N GLU A 242 -2.04 -8.67 -20.27
CA GLU A 242 -2.38 -10.09 -20.39
C GLU A 242 -1.65 -10.97 -19.34
N LEU A 243 -1.46 -10.40 -18.11
CA LEU A 243 -0.75 -11.04 -16.99
C LEU A 243 -1.68 -11.64 -15.94
N GLY A 244 -3.00 -11.65 -16.14
CA GLY A 244 -3.97 -12.28 -15.24
C GLY A 244 -3.69 -13.77 -15.05
N ASN A 245 -3.76 -14.26 -13.81
CA ASN A 245 -3.53 -15.66 -13.50
C ASN A 245 -4.63 -16.52 -14.14
N PRO A 246 -4.29 -17.56 -14.93
CA PRO A 246 -5.26 -18.43 -15.57
C PRO A 246 -5.96 -19.40 -14.61
N ARG A 247 -5.61 -19.39 -13.34
CA ARG A 247 -6.21 -20.21 -12.28
C ARG A 247 -7.72 -19.97 -12.19
N ARG A 248 -8.48 -21.02 -11.89
CA ARG A 248 -9.93 -20.96 -11.65
C ARG A 248 -10.32 -21.01 -10.16
N GLY A 249 -9.37 -21.36 -9.30
CA GLY A 249 -9.55 -21.44 -7.85
C GLY A 249 -9.00 -20.21 -7.14
N GLU A 250 -9.02 -20.23 -5.82
CA GLU A 250 -8.41 -19.22 -4.97
C GLU A 250 -6.88 -19.18 -5.15
N GLY A 251 -6.30 -17.99 -5.10
CA GLY A 251 -4.87 -17.77 -5.18
C GLY A 251 -4.12 -18.23 -3.92
N GLU A 252 -2.81 -18.26 -3.99
CA GLU A 252 -1.93 -18.56 -2.85
C GLU A 252 -1.39 -17.26 -2.25
N TYR A 253 -1.38 -17.19 -0.90
CA TYR A 253 -0.92 -16.02 -0.17
C TYR A 253 0.27 -16.39 0.69
N ARG A 254 1.39 -15.68 0.50
CA ARG A 254 2.60 -15.87 1.27
C ARG A 254 3.00 -14.57 1.95
N PHE A 255 3.46 -14.67 3.20
CA PHE A 255 3.78 -13.54 4.03
C PHE A 255 5.24 -13.56 4.46
N LEU A 256 5.91 -12.43 4.27
CA LEU A 256 7.28 -12.19 4.66
C LEU A 256 7.34 -11.00 5.62
N CYS A 257 8.26 -11.05 6.58
CA CYS A 257 8.57 -9.90 7.41
C CYS A 257 10.08 -9.80 7.65
N THR A 258 10.56 -8.60 7.94
CA THR A 258 11.98 -8.38 8.30
C THR A 258 12.24 -8.48 9.80
N GLY A 259 11.20 -8.48 10.62
CA GLY A 259 11.27 -8.62 12.08
C GLY A 259 10.81 -9.98 12.57
N ASP A 260 10.22 -10.01 13.76
CA ASP A 260 9.71 -11.23 14.38
C ASP A 260 8.42 -11.73 13.70
N ALA A 261 8.45 -12.96 13.19
CA ALA A 261 7.35 -13.56 12.44
C ALA A 261 6.11 -13.83 13.31
N GLY A 262 6.30 -14.14 14.59
CA GLY A 262 5.20 -14.39 15.55
C GLY A 262 4.42 -13.11 15.80
N THR A 263 5.12 -12.03 16.15
CA THR A 263 4.52 -10.69 16.33
C THR A 263 3.84 -10.20 15.04
N PHE A 264 4.47 -10.45 13.88
CA PHE A 264 3.88 -10.09 12.59
C PHE A 264 2.56 -10.84 12.34
N SER A 265 2.51 -12.13 12.62
CA SER A 265 1.31 -12.96 12.44
C SER A 265 0.17 -12.52 13.37
N GLU A 266 0.48 -12.23 14.64
CA GLU A 266 -0.50 -11.76 15.62
C GLU A 266 -1.11 -10.43 15.22
N LEU A 267 -0.28 -9.42 14.98
CA LEU A 267 -0.74 -8.10 14.56
C LEU A 267 -1.41 -8.15 13.19
N GLY A 268 -0.82 -8.87 12.23
CA GLY A 268 -1.30 -8.95 10.85
C GLY A 268 -2.69 -9.53 10.72
N THR A 269 -3.07 -10.49 11.55
CA THR A 269 -4.42 -11.06 11.59
C THR A 269 -5.49 -9.97 11.78
N ARG A 270 -5.21 -8.96 12.62
CA ARG A 270 -6.12 -7.83 12.84
C ARG A 270 -6.26 -6.92 11.61
N PHE A 271 -5.15 -6.68 10.90
CA PHE A 271 -5.13 -5.80 9.72
C PHE A 271 -5.68 -6.49 8.47
N LEU A 272 -5.37 -7.77 8.28
CA LEU A 272 -5.88 -8.55 7.14
C LEU A 272 -7.31 -9.03 7.35
N GLN A 273 -7.80 -9.06 8.59
CA GLN A 273 -9.11 -9.60 9.01
C GLN A 273 -9.28 -11.10 8.72
N MET A 274 -8.17 -11.83 8.62
CA MET A 274 -8.10 -13.28 8.49
C MET A 274 -6.75 -13.79 9.00
N PRO A 275 -6.63 -15.07 9.41
CA PRO A 275 -5.36 -15.65 9.79
C PRO A 275 -4.33 -15.59 8.64
N LEU A 276 -3.09 -15.25 8.94
CA LEU A 276 -2.04 -15.18 7.92
C LEU A 276 -1.48 -16.56 7.54
N GLY A 277 -1.60 -17.56 8.41
CA GLY A 277 -0.89 -18.81 8.25
C GLY A 277 0.61 -18.66 8.56
N GLU A 278 1.47 -19.29 7.77
CA GLU A 278 2.92 -19.25 7.97
C GLU A 278 3.50 -17.91 7.50
N VAL A 279 4.35 -17.31 8.35
CA VAL A 279 5.09 -16.08 8.07
C VAL A 279 6.59 -16.39 8.05
N GLU A 280 7.26 -16.06 6.96
CA GLU A 280 8.70 -16.23 6.80
C GLU A 280 9.45 -14.97 7.22
N ALA A 281 10.38 -15.07 8.17
CA ALA A 281 11.31 -13.99 8.50
C ALA A 281 12.43 -13.93 7.45
N VAL A 282 12.68 -12.75 6.88
CA VAL A 282 13.68 -12.55 5.82
C VAL A 282 14.68 -11.46 6.18
N GLN A 283 15.90 -11.61 5.69
CA GLN A 283 16.92 -10.56 5.73
C GLN A 283 17.07 -9.97 4.34
N LEU A 284 16.89 -8.64 4.25
CA LEU A 284 17.06 -7.93 3.00
C LEU A 284 18.54 -7.71 2.69
N VAL A 285 18.89 -7.82 1.43
CA VAL A 285 20.25 -7.52 0.96
C VAL A 285 20.34 -6.03 0.71
N GLU A 286 21.38 -5.38 1.26
CA GLU A 286 21.63 -3.97 0.99
C GLU A 286 21.86 -3.74 -0.50
N VAL A 287 21.11 -2.81 -1.06
CA VAL A 287 21.27 -2.39 -2.45
C VAL A 287 21.93 -1.03 -2.47
N GLY A 288 23.02 -0.92 -3.22
CA GLY A 288 23.69 0.37 -3.39
C GLY A 288 22.73 1.44 -3.88
N THR A 289 22.78 2.62 -3.25
CA THR A 289 21.96 3.78 -3.65
C THR A 289 22.31 4.13 -5.11
N PRO A 290 21.36 4.14 -6.04
CA PRO A 290 21.65 4.70 -7.37
C PRO A 290 21.97 6.19 -7.23
N ALA A 291 22.99 6.63 -7.94
CA ALA A 291 23.42 8.01 -8.03
C ALA A 291 22.31 8.92 -8.59
#